data_c5b54eb8cae4cfbdcf2a2dab5b51c3a3
#
_entry.id   c5b54eb8cae4cfbdcf2a2dab5b51c3a3
#
_cell.length_a   1.000
_cell.length_b   1.000
_cell.length_c   1.000
_cell.angle_alpha   90.00
_cell.angle_beta   90.00
_cell.angle_gamma   90.00
#
_symmetry.space_group_name_H-M   'P 1'
#
loop_
_entity.id
_entity.type
_entity.pdbx_description
1 polymer ?
#
loop_
_entity_poly.entity_id
_entity_poly.type
_entity_poly.pdbx_seq_one_letter_code
_entity_poly.pdbx_strand_id
1 'polypeptide(L)'
;MAQKDIGNKVPLHTLKKVEDVAAYYDEWALNNKYDKDMEAWSYTGPKETSETFNKYQKNKNIEIFDAGCGTGLVAVELKKMGYQNFYGADISQKLLDLAPQGLYKSLERIDLNKKLIYEDDKFDSVFCVGTFTFGHVKP
;
A
#
# COMPACT_ATOMS: atom_id res chain seq x y z
N MET A 1 -8.51 0.35 17.30
CA MET A 1 -9.11 -0.93 16.86
C MET A 1 -8.37 -2.07 17.54
N ALA A 2 -9.08 -2.92 18.25
CA ALA A 2 -8.48 -4.18 18.67
C ALA A 2 -8.18 -4.98 17.41
N GLN A 3 -6.90 -5.21 17.14
CA GLN A 3 -6.46 -6.13 16.11
C GLN A 3 -6.95 -7.52 16.52
N LYS A 4 -8.10 -7.91 15.98
CA LYS A 4 -8.55 -9.29 16.14
C LYS A 4 -7.51 -10.19 15.47
N ASP A 5 -7.17 -11.24 16.15
CA ASP A 5 -6.29 -12.32 15.75
C ASP A 5 -6.34 -12.58 14.24
N ILE A 6 -5.32 -12.12 13.55
CA ILE A 6 -5.15 -12.30 12.10
C ILE A 6 -4.47 -13.65 11.86
N GLY A 7 -4.76 -14.64 12.68
CA GLY A 7 -4.13 -15.95 12.58
C GLY A 7 -2.65 -15.99 13.00
N ASN A 8 -2.02 -14.85 13.18
CA ASN A 8 -0.66 -14.73 13.66
C ASN A 8 -0.62 -14.54 15.17
N LYS A 9 0.20 -15.35 15.80
CA LYS A 9 0.36 -15.43 17.26
C LYS A 9 1.06 -14.21 17.87
N VAL A 10 1.54 -13.26 17.05
CA VAL A 10 2.36 -12.13 17.50
C VAL A 10 1.76 -10.83 16.99
N PRO A 11 1.54 -9.82 17.85
CA PRO A 11 1.04 -8.53 17.42
C PRO A 11 2.01 -7.84 16.43
N LEU A 12 1.49 -7.26 15.36
CA LEU A 12 2.28 -6.63 14.29
C LEU A 12 3.30 -5.60 14.80
N HIS A 13 2.91 -4.80 15.78
CA HIS A 13 3.77 -3.76 16.36
C HIS A 13 4.99 -4.31 17.14
N THR A 14 5.04 -5.61 17.41
CA THR A 14 6.18 -6.26 18.09
C THR A 14 7.23 -6.75 17.11
N LEU A 15 6.94 -6.78 15.82
CA LEU A 15 7.86 -7.22 14.78
C LEU A 15 8.94 -6.16 14.54
N LYS A 16 10.21 -6.59 14.58
CA LYS A 16 11.37 -5.70 14.45
C LYS A 16 12.14 -5.89 13.16
N LYS A 17 12.02 -7.06 12.55
CA LYS A 17 12.75 -7.41 11.32
C LYS A 17 11.84 -7.25 10.11
N VAL A 18 12.39 -6.72 9.03
CA VAL A 18 11.67 -6.50 7.77
C VAL A 18 11.13 -7.81 7.21
N GLU A 19 11.89 -8.89 7.33
CA GLU A 19 11.50 -10.23 6.87
C GLU A 19 10.26 -10.74 7.63
N ASP A 20 10.18 -10.47 8.94
CA ASP A 20 9.03 -10.87 9.77
C ASP A 20 7.79 -10.05 9.40
N VAL A 21 7.95 -8.76 9.12
CA VAL A 21 6.86 -7.89 8.63
C VAL A 21 6.38 -8.37 7.26
N ALA A 22 7.29 -8.66 6.35
CA ALA A 22 6.94 -9.19 5.03
C ALA A 22 6.17 -10.52 5.13
N ALA A 23 6.66 -11.44 5.94
CA ALA A 23 6.01 -12.74 6.16
C ALA A 23 4.62 -12.59 6.79
N TYR A 24 4.44 -11.65 7.72
CA TYR A 24 3.15 -11.34 8.33
C TYR A 24 2.11 -10.90 7.29
N TYR A 25 2.47 -9.98 6.42
CA TYR A 25 1.57 -9.52 5.36
C TYR A 25 1.36 -10.57 4.27
N ASP A 26 2.37 -11.36 3.94
CA ASP A 26 2.23 -12.49 3.01
C ASP A 26 1.23 -13.52 3.53
N GLU A 27 1.25 -13.83 4.82
CA GLU A 27 0.25 -14.70 5.45
C GLU A 27 -1.14 -14.06 5.44
N TRP A 28 -1.22 -12.77 5.73
CA TRP A 28 -2.49 -12.04 5.73
C TRP A 28 -3.11 -11.92 4.33
N ALA A 29 -2.30 -11.98 3.28
CA ALA A 29 -2.76 -11.99 1.90
C ALA A 29 -3.47 -13.29 1.50
N LEU A 30 -3.24 -14.39 2.21
CA LEU A 30 -3.82 -15.69 1.87
C LEU A 30 -5.36 -15.63 1.84
N ASN A 31 -5.95 -16.25 0.82
CA ASN A 31 -7.41 -16.31 0.61
C ASN A 31 -8.10 -14.92 0.55
N ASN A 32 -7.39 -13.91 0.10
CA ASN A 32 -7.84 -12.50 0.08
C ASN A 32 -8.25 -11.98 1.46
N LYS A 33 -7.69 -12.54 2.54
CA LYS A 33 -8.08 -12.18 3.90
C LYS A 33 -7.81 -10.72 4.23
N TYR A 34 -6.69 -10.16 3.75
CA TYR A 34 -6.36 -8.76 3.95
C TYR A 34 -7.49 -7.84 3.45
N ASP A 35 -7.91 -7.97 2.21
CA ASP A 35 -8.97 -7.13 1.63
C ASP A 35 -10.32 -7.34 2.32
N LYS A 36 -10.65 -8.60 2.65
CA LYS A 36 -11.86 -8.92 3.41
C LYS A 36 -11.88 -8.29 4.80
N ASP A 37 -10.75 -8.28 5.49
CA ASP A 37 -10.65 -7.65 6.81
C ASP A 37 -10.74 -6.12 6.70
N MET A 38 -10.12 -5.49 5.69
CA MET A 38 -10.25 -4.06 5.43
C MET A 38 -11.72 -3.66 5.18
N GLU A 39 -12.43 -4.45 4.39
CA GLU A 39 -13.86 -4.26 4.15
C GLU A 39 -14.68 -4.44 5.43
N ALA A 40 -14.45 -5.54 6.16
CA ALA A 40 -15.16 -5.85 7.41
C ALA A 40 -14.93 -4.79 8.50
N TRP A 41 -13.77 -4.15 8.52
CA TRP A 41 -13.45 -3.07 9.47
C TRP A 41 -13.88 -1.69 8.98
N SER A 42 -14.49 -1.60 7.80
CA SER A 42 -14.87 -0.33 7.17
C SER A 42 -13.68 0.64 7.11
N TYR A 43 -12.54 0.14 6.63
CA TYR A 43 -11.32 0.93 6.53
C TYR A 43 -11.48 2.05 5.50
N THR A 44 -11.57 3.29 5.97
CA THR A 44 -11.87 4.47 5.16
C THR A 44 -10.63 5.15 4.57
N GLY A 45 -9.43 4.77 5.00
CA GLY A 45 -8.17 5.39 4.58
C GLY A 45 -8.01 5.55 3.07
N PRO A 46 -8.25 4.50 2.26
CA PRO A 46 -8.16 4.60 0.80
C PRO A 46 -9.11 5.64 0.20
N LYS A 47 -10.35 5.67 0.64
CA LYS A 47 -11.37 6.61 0.16
C LYS A 47 -11.03 8.05 0.56
N GLU A 48 -10.76 8.29 1.82
CA GLU A 48 -10.44 9.62 2.35
C GLU A 48 -9.17 10.19 1.73
N THR A 49 -8.14 9.36 1.54
CA THR A 49 -6.90 9.76 0.87
C THR A 49 -7.16 10.13 -0.59
N SER A 50 -7.89 9.31 -1.32
CA SER A 50 -8.17 9.55 -2.74
C SER A 50 -9.03 10.79 -2.95
N GLU A 51 -10.02 11.04 -2.11
CA GLU A 51 -10.84 12.25 -2.14
C GLU A 51 -10.01 13.50 -1.86
N THR A 52 -9.14 13.44 -0.84
CA THR A 52 -8.24 14.55 -0.49
C THR A 52 -7.24 14.81 -1.61
N PHE A 53 -6.61 13.76 -2.13
CA PHE A 53 -5.69 13.88 -3.25
C PHE A 53 -6.36 14.54 -4.46
N ASN A 54 -7.55 14.08 -4.84
CA ASN A 54 -8.31 14.62 -5.96
C ASN A 54 -8.76 16.06 -5.75
N LYS A 55 -8.95 16.48 -4.51
CA LYS A 55 -9.30 17.86 -4.19
C LYS A 55 -8.16 18.84 -4.52
N TYR A 56 -6.93 18.47 -4.27
CA TYR A 56 -5.76 19.34 -4.44
C TYR A 56 -5.04 19.12 -5.78
N GLN A 57 -5.04 17.91 -6.31
CA GLN A 57 -4.41 17.60 -7.60
C GLN A 57 -5.43 17.67 -8.74
N LYS A 58 -5.17 18.51 -9.72
CA LYS A 58 -6.09 18.72 -10.86
C LYS A 58 -5.62 18.01 -12.14
N ASN A 59 -4.32 17.79 -12.28
CA ASN A 59 -3.79 17.10 -13.45
C ASN A 59 -3.90 15.58 -13.28
N LYS A 60 -4.68 14.93 -14.12
CA LYS A 60 -4.89 13.47 -14.09
C LYS A 60 -3.78 12.66 -14.75
N ASN A 61 -2.90 13.31 -15.52
CA ASN A 61 -1.84 12.67 -16.29
C ASN A 61 -0.50 12.61 -15.55
N ILE A 62 -0.48 12.94 -14.25
CA ILE A 62 0.73 12.89 -13.43
C ILE A 62 1.18 11.46 -13.18
N GLU A 63 2.49 11.30 -12.95
CA GLU A 63 3.09 10.05 -12.51
C GLU A 63 3.02 9.97 -10.98
N ILE A 64 2.41 8.91 -10.45
CA ILE A 64 2.09 8.75 -9.03
C ILE A 64 2.79 7.53 -8.45
N PHE A 65 3.51 7.73 -7.35
CA PHE A 65 4.10 6.64 -6.57
C PHE A 65 3.24 6.32 -5.34
N ASP A 66 2.78 5.07 -5.29
CA ASP A 66 2.03 4.48 -4.18
C ASP A 66 3.01 3.68 -3.30
N ALA A 67 3.54 4.32 -2.28
CA ALA A 67 4.53 3.75 -1.38
C ALA A 67 3.84 2.92 -0.28
N GLY A 68 4.17 1.63 -0.21
CA GLY A 68 3.46 0.71 0.66
C GLY A 68 2.05 0.41 0.13
N CYS A 69 1.95 0.10 -1.15
CA CYS A 69 0.68 0.03 -1.88
C CYS A 69 -0.21 -1.16 -1.51
N GLY A 70 0.35 -2.23 -0.92
CA GLY A 70 -0.40 -3.44 -0.60
C GLY A 70 -1.11 -4.02 -1.83
N THR A 71 -2.41 -4.21 -1.73
CA THR A 71 -3.27 -4.71 -2.81
C THR A 71 -3.78 -3.60 -3.76
N GLY A 72 -3.41 -2.34 -3.52
CA GLY A 72 -3.74 -1.22 -4.39
C GLY A 72 -5.06 -0.51 -4.09
N LEU A 73 -5.55 -0.54 -2.86
CA LEU A 73 -6.86 0.03 -2.49
C LEU A 73 -6.97 1.53 -2.81
N VAL A 74 -5.91 2.32 -2.57
CA VAL A 74 -5.92 3.76 -2.89
C VAL A 74 -5.87 4.00 -4.40
N ALA A 75 -5.01 3.29 -5.10
CA ALA A 75 -4.90 3.41 -6.56
C ALA A 75 -6.20 3.02 -7.29
N VAL A 76 -6.92 2.02 -6.78
CA VAL A 76 -8.24 1.65 -7.30
C VAL A 76 -9.22 2.82 -7.21
N GLU A 77 -9.28 3.50 -6.07
CA GLU A 77 -10.15 4.67 -5.88
C GLU A 77 -9.74 5.84 -6.79
N LEU A 78 -8.44 6.13 -6.89
CA LEU A 78 -7.93 7.19 -7.76
C LEU A 78 -8.17 6.89 -9.24
N LYS A 79 -8.09 5.62 -9.66
CA LYS A 79 -8.42 5.24 -11.03
C LYS A 79 -9.86 5.56 -11.39
N LYS A 80 -10.81 5.34 -10.48
CA LYS A 80 -12.21 5.74 -10.67
C LYS A 80 -12.36 7.26 -10.86
N MET A 81 -11.44 8.05 -10.33
CA MET A 81 -11.41 9.51 -10.43
C MET A 81 -10.63 10.02 -11.66
N GLY A 82 -10.12 9.10 -12.53
CA GLY A 82 -9.48 9.43 -13.80
C GLY A 82 -7.95 9.43 -13.80
N TYR A 83 -7.29 9.09 -12.70
CA TYR A 83 -5.84 8.91 -12.66
C TYR A 83 -5.46 7.55 -13.26
N GLN A 84 -4.30 7.43 -13.92
CA GLN A 84 -3.92 6.21 -14.63
C GLN A 84 -2.47 5.78 -14.43
N ASN A 85 -1.58 6.69 -14.02
CA ASN A 85 -0.15 6.46 -14.05
C ASN A 85 0.39 6.12 -12.66
N PHE A 86 0.12 4.90 -12.20
CA PHE A 86 0.53 4.42 -10.89
C PHE A 86 1.77 3.54 -10.97
N TYR A 87 2.65 3.75 -10.00
CA TYR A 87 3.79 2.88 -9.69
C TYR A 87 3.66 2.48 -8.23
N GLY A 88 3.73 1.21 -7.93
CA GLY A 88 3.53 0.70 -6.58
C GLY A 88 4.76 -0.04 -6.06
N ALA A 89 4.96 0.05 -4.76
CA ALA A 89 5.96 -0.72 -4.04
C ALA A 89 5.43 -1.17 -2.69
N ASP A 90 5.76 -2.40 -2.32
CA ASP A 90 5.44 -2.97 -1.02
C ASP A 90 6.49 -4.02 -0.63
N ILE A 91 6.59 -4.33 0.65
CA ILE A 91 7.49 -5.39 1.12
C ILE A 91 6.88 -6.79 0.93
N SER A 92 5.56 -6.89 0.88
CA SER A 92 4.83 -8.15 0.72
C SER A 92 4.58 -8.47 -0.75
N GLN A 93 5.31 -9.42 -1.30
CA GLN A 93 5.07 -9.90 -2.67
C GLN A 93 3.66 -10.48 -2.83
N LYS A 94 3.14 -11.15 -1.82
CA LYS A 94 1.80 -11.74 -1.87
C LYS A 94 0.68 -10.69 -1.95
N LEU A 95 0.83 -9.54 -1.28
CA LEU A 95 -0.10 -8.43 -1.46
C LEU A 95 0.00 -7.84 -2.86
N LEU A 96 1.21 -7.63 -3.37
CA LEU A 96 1.43 -7.14 -4.74
C LEU A 96 0.79 -8.05 -5.79
N ASP A 97 0.90 -9.36 -5.61
CA ASP A 97 0.31 -10.36 -6.52
C ASP A 97 -1.22 -10.29 -6.56
N LEU A 98 -1.86 -9.74 -5.53
CA LEU A 98 -3.31 -9.55 -5.44
C LEU A 98 -3.79 -8.22 -6.03
N ALA A 99 -2.90 -7.28 -6.32
CA ALA A 99 -3.28 -6.00 -6.92
C ALA A 99 -3.96 -6.23 -8.28
N PRO A 100 -5.00 -5.44 -8.62
CA PRO A 100 -5.69 -5.59 -9.89
C PRO A 100 -4.73 -5.52 -11.08
N GLN A 101 -4.83 -6.50 -11.97
CA GLN A 101 -3.98 -6.55 -13.15
C GLN A 101 -4.15 -5.31 -14.03
N GLY A 102 -3.05 -4.71 -14.45
CA GLY A 102 -3.06 -3.51 -15.30
C GLY A 102 -3.33 -2.21 -14.56
N LEU A 103 -3.48 -2.24 -13.23
CA LEU A 103 -3.67 -1.01 -12.44
C LEU A 103 -2.38 -0.18 -12.37
N TYR A 104 -1.25 -0.81 -12.12
CA TYR A 104 0.07 -0.17 -12.01
C TYR A 104 0.89 -0.35 -13.29
N LYS A 105 1.66 0.66 -13.64
CA LYS A 105 2.70 0.55 -14.68
C LYS A 105 3.85 -0.34 -14.23
N SER A 106 4.19 -0.30 -12.94
CA SER A 106 5.09 -1.26 -12.32
C SER A 106 4.72 -1.52 -10.86
N LEU A 107 4.98 -2.72 -10.41
CA LEU A 107 4.87 -3.16 -9.02
C LEU A 107 6.19 -3.80 -8.62
N GLU A 108 6.82 -3.24 -7.58
CA GLU A 108 8.14 -3.68 -7.13
C GLU A 108 8.11 -4.07 -5.65
N ARG A 109 8.71 -5.22 -5.34
CA ARG A 109 8.95 -5.58 -3.95
C ARG A 109 10.14 -4.78 -3.43
N ILE A 110 9.87 -3.79 -2.57
CA ILE A 110 10.88 -2.85 -2.06
C ILE A 110 10.74 -2.72 -0.55
N ASP A 111 11.89 -2.74 0.13
CA ASP A 111 12.01 -2.28 1.51
C ASP A 111 12.16 -0.75 1.50
N LEU A 112 11.08 -0.06 1.87
CA LEU A 112 11.04 1.41 1.91
C LEU A 112 11.96 2.04 2.96
N ASN A 113 12.58 1.25 3.84
CA ASN A 113 13.62 1.72 4.76
C ASN A 113 14.99 1.85 4.08
N LYS A 114 15.14 1.40 2.84
CA LYS A 114 16.37 1.46 2.05
C LYS A 114 16.27 2.53 0.97
N LYS A 115 17.41 2.84 0.36
CA LYS A 115 17.44 3.73 -0.81
C LYS A 115 16.52 3.17 -1.90
N LEU A 116 15.65 4.02 -2.43
CA LEU A 116 14.75 3.66 -3.52
C LEU A 116 15.52 3.48 -4.83
N ILE A 117 15.01 2.61 -5.68
CA ILE A 117 15.60 2.28 -7.00
C ILE A 117 15.28 3.30 -8.09
N TYR A 118 14.40 4.24 -7.81
CA TYR A 118 13.93 5.22 -8.78
C TYR A 118 14.90 6.39 -8.93
N GLU A 119 14.95 6.94 -10.13
CA GLU A 119 15.67 8.18 -10.39
C GLU A 119 14.98 9.37 -9.71
N ASP A 120 15.76 10.42 -9.45
CA ASP A 120 15.24 11.65 -8.90
C ASP A 120 14.21 12.26 -9.87
N ASP A 121 13.22 12.93 -9.32
CA ASP A 121 12.14 13.60 -10.08
C ASP A 121 11.29 12.69 -10.98
N LYS A 122 11.35 11.37 -10.78
CA LYS A 122 10.54 10.42 -11.56
C LYS A 122 9.03 10.60 -11.35
N PHE A 123 8.61 10.95 -10.15
CA PHE A 123 7.20 11.04 -9.79
C PHE A 123 6.78 12.49 -9.51
N ASP A 124 5.58 12.84 -9.95
CA ASP A 124 4.97 14.15 -9.68
C ASP A 124 4.30 14.19 -8.31
N SER A 125 3.82 13.05 -7.85
CA SER A 125 3.18 12.91 -6.54
C SER A 125 3.48 11.56 -5.91
N VAL A 126 3.52 11.55 -4.59
CA VAL A 126 3.69 10.35 -3.77
C VAL A 126 2.61 10.34 -2.71
N PHE A 127 2.02 9.18 -2.48
CA PHE A 127 1.24 8.96 -1.26
C PHE A 127 1.68 7.68 -0.55
N CYS A 128 1.48 7.65 0.76
CA CYS A 128 1.84 6.53 1.61
C CYS A 128 0.77 6.40 2.70
N VAL A 129 -0.05 5.38 2.59
CA VAL A 129 -1.25 5.23 3.43
C VAL A 129 -1.14 4.00 4.31
N GLY A 130 -1.23 4.19 5.64
CA GLY A 130 -1.19 3.09 6.60
C GLY A 130 0.16 2.38 6.72
N THR A 131 1.25 3.00 6.28
CA THR A 131 2.59 2.37 6.20
C THR A 131 3.54 2.86 7.29
N PHE A 132 3.49 4.16 7.63
CA PHE A 132 4.34 4.72 8.70
C PHE A 132 3.79 4.34 10.06
N THR A 133 4.36 3.30 10.63
CA THR A 133 4.02 2.82 11.98
C THR A 133 5.19 2.07 12.59
N PHE A 134 5.12 1.85 13.90
CA PHE A 134 6.16 1.11 14.62
C PHE A 134 6.33 -0.30 14.03
N GLY A 135 7.56 -0.66 13.71
CA GLY A 135 7.90 -1.95 13.11
C GLY A 135 7.79 -2.01 11.57
N HIS A 136 7.34 -0.95 10.92
CA HIS A 136 7.22 -0.88 9.46
C HIS A 136 8.25 0.06 8.84
N VAL A 137 7.80 1.17 8.26
CA VAL A 137 8.67 2.19 7.67
C VAL A 137 8.86 3.32 8.66
N LYS A 138 10.10 3.71 8.85
CA LYS A 138 10.46 4.86 9.71
C LYS A 138 10.39 6.14 8.88
N PRO A 139 9.98 7.25 9.49
CA PRO A 139 10.03 8.56 8.86
C PRO A 139 11.45 8.97 8.48
#